data_bd40fba8d52092c082add584d91139d4
#
_entry.id   bd40fba8d52092c082add584d91139d4
#
_cell.length_a   1.000
_cell.length_b   1.000
_cell.length_c   1.000
_cell.angle_alpha   90.00
_cell.angle_beta   90.00
_cell.angle_gamma   90.00
#
_symmetry.space_group_name_H-M   'P 1'
#
loop_
_entity.id
_entity.type
_entity.pdbx_description
1 polymer ?
#
loop_
_entity_poly.entity_id
_entity_poly.type
_entity_poly.pdbx_seq_one_letter_code
_entity_poly.pdbx_strand_id
1 'polypeptide(L)'
;MNIYEKIKKRKGFVSVLAPMEGVTDSVFRQVLCDIGKPDLFFTEFLNVEGFCSKGKERVSHRVKFSKREKPLVVQLWGNVPEYYGETIKCVKKLRPDGIDINIGCSVRDVLSGGRGSALINDKKLVKEIIEIVKRESGNIPVSVKTRLGYDAIDIEGWIGFLLEQNLDMITIHGRISKDGYSVPSKWEEIGRCVELRNKISPDTLIIGNGDIKSLEQGKEYVRKYGVDGFMVGRAILNNPWLFSGREAIQKKERLNILVKHLKLFKKVWKGSKPFNSQKKYIKAYISDFDDVNNLRKELMNCNTVEEVLSIIYSPKCS
;
A
#
# COMPACT_ATOMS: atom_id res chain seq x y z
N MET A 1 15.69 17.62 -4.54
CA MET A 1 14.95 16.53 -5.25
C MET A 1 14.75 15.38 -4.28
N ASN A 2 13.50 15.14 -3.87
CA ASN A 2 13.11 14.06 -2.97
C ASN A 2 13.14 12.68 -3.66
N ILE A 3 12.82 11.59 -2.93
CA ILE A 3 12.89 10.23 -3.46
C ILE A 3 11.85 10.00 -4.59
N TYR A 4 10.66 10.59 -4.48
CA TYR A 4 9.59 10.42 -5.46
C TYR A 4 9.97 11.02 -6.81
N GLU A 5 10.51 12.24 -6.82
CA GLU A 5 11.02 12.92 -8.01
C GLU A 5 12.20 12.16 -8.65
N LYS A 6 13.12 11.63 -7.83
CA LYS A 6 14.24 10.81 -8.33
C LYS A 6 13.75 9.58 -9.09
N ILE A 7 12.75 8.88 -8.56
CA ILE A 7 12.17 7.70 -9.22
C ILE A 7 11.50 8.11 -10.53
N LYS A 8 10.63 9.14 -10.50
CA LYS A 8 9.95 9.65 -11.69
C LYS A 8 10.94 10.06 -12.78
N LYS A 9 11.97 10.83 -12.43
CA LYS A 9 13.00 11.28 -13.38
C LYS A 9 13.72 10.11 -14.05
N ARG A 10 13.98 9.02 -13.30
CA ARG A 10 14.70 7.85 -13.83
C ARG A 10 13.86 7.00 -14.78
N LYS A 11 12.54 6.87 -14.52
CA LYS A 11 11.65 5.90 -15.20
C LYS A 11 10.52 6.55 -16.01
N GLY A 12 10.26 7.84 -15.84
CA GLY A 12 9.12 8.53 -16.41
C GLY A 12 7.82 8.37 -15.61
N PHE A 13 7.75 7.41 -14.69
CA PHE A 13 6.62 7.16 -13.79
C PHE A 13 7.04 6.47 -12.50
N VAL A 14 6.14 6.44 -11.51
CA VAL A 14 6.32 5.73 -10.23
C VAL A 14 5.31 4.59 -10.11
N SER A 15 5.77 3.34 -10.00
CA SER A 15 4.92 2.19 -9.69
C SER A 15 4.94 1.93 -8.17
N VAL A 16 3.76 1.79 -7.57
CA VAL A 16 3.60 1.75 -6.10
C VAL A 16 2.77 0.54 -5.66
N LEU A 17 3.21 -0.14 -4.60
CA LEU A 17 2.37 -1.11 -3.89
C LEU A 17 1.55 -0.39 -2.82
N ALA A 18 0.23 -0.54 -2.88
CA ALA A 18 -0.68 0.07 -1.91
C ALA A 18 -0.48 -0.47 -0.49
N PRO A 19 -0.61 0.39 0.53
CA PRO A 19 -0.72 -0.06 1.92
C PRO A 19 -2.02 -0.85 2.11
N MET A 20 -1.92 -2.10 2.56
CA MET A 20 -3.07 -2.98 2.82
C MET A 20 -2.87 -3.72 4.14
N GLU A 21 -3.73 -3.43 5.13
CA GLU A 21 -3.68 -4.05 6.46
C GLU A 21 -3.80 -5.58 6.37
N GLY A 22 -2.90 -6.27 7.07
CA GLY A 22 -2.82 -7.73 7.07
C GLY A 22 -2.33 -8.34 5.75
N VAL A 23 -1.98 -7.54 4.74
CA VAL A 23 -1.54 -8.02 3.42
C VAL A 23 -0.10 -7.59 3.12
N THR A 24 0.18 -6.30 3.15
CA THR A 24 1.48 -5.77 2.72
C THR A 24 2.45 -5.64 3.88
N ASP A 25 2.56 -6.69 4.72
CA ASP A 25 3.57 -6.75 5.78
C ASP A 25 4.99 -6.95 5.21
N SER A 26 6.00 -6.83 6.07
CA SER A 26 7.40 -6.94 5.66
C SER A 26 7.74 -8.28 5.00
N VAL A 27 7.08 -9.38 5.36
CA VAL A 27 7.32 -10.70 4.74
C VAL A 27 6.91 -10.66 3.28
N PHE A 28 5.69 -10.20 2.99
CA PHE A 28 5.20 -10.13 1.61
C PHE A 28 6.00 -9.13 0.78
N ARG A 29 6.30 -7.93 1.30
CA ARG A 29 7.13 -6.94 0.59
C ARG A 29 8.54 -7.49 0.27
N GLN A 30 9.16 -8.26 1.17
CA GLN A 30 10.46 -8.90 0.91
C GLN A 30 10.36 -9.97 -0.18
N VAL A 31 9.28 -10.74 -0.24
CA VAL A 31 9.05 -11.70 -1.33
C VAL A 31 8.89 -10.97 -2.67
N LEU A 32 8.15 -9.86 -2.69
CA LEU A 32 8.02 -9.03 -3.90
C LEU A 32 9.37 -8.47 -4.39
N CYS A 33 10.33 -8.23 -3.49
CA CYS A 33 11.69 -7.85 -3.91
C CYS A 33 12.38 -8.91 -4.78
N ASP A 34 11.94 -10.16 -4.72
CA ASP A 34 12.54 -11.26 -5.49
C ASP A 34 11.80 -11.53 -6.81
N ILE A 35 10.51 -11.25 -6.88
CA ILE A 35 9.64 -11.67 -7.99
C ILE A 35 9.13 -10.52 -8.85
N GLY A 36 9.14 -9.31 -8.33
CA GLY A 36 8.64 -8.12 -9.03
C GLY A 36 8.51 -6.96 -8.07
N LYS A 37 9.60 -6.21 -7.88
CA LYS A 37 9.67 -5.08 -6.97
C LYS A 37 9.04 -3.83 -7.60
N PRO A 38 8.04 -3.18 -6.94
CA PRO A 38 7.60 -1.85 -7.34
C PRO A 38 8.70 -0.82 -7.10
N ASP A 39 8.57 0.37 -7.65
CA ASP A 39 9.50 1.46 -7.40
C ASP A 39 9.41 1.99 -5.98
N LEU A 40 8.22 1.89 -5.36
CA LEU A 40 7.96 2.39 -4.02
C LEU A 40 7.06 1.43 -3.25
N PHE A 41 7.49 1.07 -2.06
CA PHE A 41 6.67 0.36 -1.09
C PHE A 41 6.04 1.29 -0.07
N PHE A 42 4.87 0.88 0.43
CA PHE A 42 4.27 1.42 1.65
C PHE A 42 4.24 0.35 2.73
N THR A 43 4.37 0.74 3.99
CA THR A 43 4.06 -0.15 5.12
C THR A 43 2.55 -0.42 5.20
N GLU A 44 2.14 -1.38 6.03
CA GLU A 44 0.79 -1.35 6.59
C GLU A 44 0.61 -0.03 7.36
N PHE A 45 -0.63 0.41 7.59
CA PHE A 45 -0.86 1.73 8.21
C PHE A 45 -0.84 1.67 9.73
N LEU A 46 0.06 2.44 10.34
CA LEU A 46 0.25 2.54 11.78
C LEU A 46 -0.78 3.47 12.41
N ASN A 47 -1.56 2.96 13.35
CA ASN A 47 -2.44 3.78 14.17
C ASN A 47 -1.63 4.62 15.18
N VAL A 48 -1.72 5.95 15.10
CA VAL A 48 -0.91 6.85 15.95
C VAL A 48 -1.38 6.84 17.39
N GLU A 49 -2.71 6.76 17.64
CA GLU A 49 -3.27 6.66 19.00
C GLU A 49 -2.84 5.35 19.67
N GLY A 50 -2.92 4.23 18.91
CA GLY A 50 -2.45 2.94 19.40
C GLY A 50 -0.95 2.93 19.69
N PHE A 51 -0.16 3.62 18.86
CA PHE A 51 1.29 3.72 19.05
C PHE A 51 1.69 4.59 20.23
N CYS A 52 0.93 5.62 20.55
CA CYS A 52 1.14 6.51 21.71
C CYS A 52 0.46 6.00 22.98
N SER A 53 -0.12 4.81 22.98
CA SER A 53 -0.80 4.19 24.12
C SER A 53 -0.04 2.97 24.68
N LYS A 54 -0.59 2.35 25.73
CA LYS A 54 -0.14 1.03 26.24
C LYS A 54 -0.20 -0.09 25.17
N GLY A 55 -0.93 0.12 24.07
CA GLY A 55 -1.03 -0.77 22.91
C GLY A 55 0.12 -0.69 21.92
N LYS A 56 1.17 0.10 22.16
CA LYS A 56 2.30 0.35 21.25
C LYS A 56 2.90 -0.93 20.66
N GLU A 57 3.16 -1.92 21.48
CA GLU A 57 3.77 -3.18 21.01
C GLU A 57 2.88 -3.93 19.99
N ARG A 58 1.54 -3.86 20.19
CA ARG A 58 0.56 -4.51 19.31
C ARG A 58 0.53 -3.91 17.90
N VAL A 59 0.90 -2.63 17.74
CA VAL A 59 0.85 -1.93 16.45
C VAL A 59 2.22 -1.72 15.82
N SER A 60 3.31 -1.75 16.59
CA SER A 60 4.67 -1.45 16.14
C SER A 60 5.19 -2.37 15.03
N HIS A 61 4.66 -3.59 14.93
CA HIS A 61 5.05 -4.53 13.88
C HIS A 61 4.72 -4.02 12.46
N ARG A 62 3.74 -3.11 12.32
CA ARG A 62 3.32 -2.55 11.02
C ARG A 62 4.40 -1.73 10.34
N VAL A 63 5.30 -1.12 11.10
CA VAL A 63 6.42 -0.34 10.57
C VAL A 63 7.74 -1.10 10.50
N LYS A 64 7.73 -2.42 10.70
CA LYS A 64 8.91 -3.27 10.48
C LYS A 64 9.22 -3.37 8.99
N PHE A 65 10.47 -3.18 8.61
CA PHE A 65 10.97 -3.38 7.25
C PHE A 65 12.47 -3.67 7.24
N SER A 66 12.95 -4.24 6.15
CA SER A 66 14.35 -4.48 5.88
C SER A 66 14.90 -3.48 4.85
N LYS A 67 16.22 -3.34 4.76
CA LYS A 67 16.87 -2.47 3.74
C LYS A 67 16.50 -2.85 2.31
N ARG A 68 16.16 -4.12 2.04
CA ARG A 68 15.76 -4.61 0.71
C ARG A 68 14.45 -3.99 0.21
N GLU A 69 13.56 -3.61 1.13
CA GLU A 69 12.24 -3.06 0.83
C GLU A 69 12.30 -1.57 0.41
N LYS A 70 13.44 -0.90 0.60
CA LYS A 70 13.61 0.51 0.22
C LYS A 70 13.65 0.69 -1.31
N PRO A 71 13.09 1.80 -1.84
CA PRO A 71 12.44 2.92 -1.13
C PRO A 71 11.12 2.54 -0.49
N LEU A 72 10.89 3.02 0.76
CA LEU A 72 9.71 2.66 1.53
C LEU A 72 9.15 3.86 2.30
N VAL A 73 7.83 4.03 2.21
CA VAL A 73 7.04 5.04 2.89
C VAL A 73 6.34 4.42 4.09
N VAL A 74 6.42 5.08 5.25
CA VAL A 74 5.62 4.68 6.42
C VAL A 74 4.29 5.41 6.38
N GLN A 75 3.19 4.66 6.35
CA GLN A 75 1.86 5.24 6.39
C GLN A 75 1.30 5.28 7.81
N LEU A 76 0.81 6.46 8.20
CA LEU A 76 0.21 6.76 9.50
C LEU A 76 -1.29 7.01 9.34
N TRP A 77 -2.08 6.68 10.36
CA TRP A 77 -3.50 7.02 10.42
C TRP A 77 -3.96 7.30 11.85
N GLY A 78 -4.93 8.17 11.99
CA GLY A 78 -5.51 8.63 13.24
C GLY A 78 -6.25 9.93 13.03
N ASN A 79 -6.68 10.59 14.12
CA ASN A 79 -7.29 11.91 14.07
C ASN A 79 -6.87 12.83 15.24
N VAL A 80 -5.78 12.48 15.93
CA VAL A 80 -5.20 13.30 17.00
C VAL A 80 -3.84 13.83 16.55
N PRO A 81 -3.73 15.13 16.22
CA PRO A 81 -2.53 15.74 15.64
C PRO A 81 -1.25 15.51 16.45
N GLU A 82 -1.30 15.64 17.79
CA GLU A 82 -0.16 15.50 18.69
C GLU A 82 0.47 14.08 18.59
N TYR A 83 -0.37 13.05 18.44
CA TYR A 83 0.12 11.67 18.32
C TYR A 83 0.83 11.40 17.00
N TYR A 84 0.51 12.14 15.93
CA TYR A 84 1.31 12.09 14.71
C TYR A 84 2.74 12.58 15.00
N GLY A 85 2.88 13.72 15.69
CA GLY A 85 4.18 14.28 16.04
C GLY A 85 5.03 13.30 16.87
N GLU A 86 4.46 12.74 17.94
CA GLU A 86 5.16 11.77 18.79
C GLU A 86 5.52 10.48 18.04
N THR A 87 4.62 9.98 17.20
CA THR A 87 4.86 8.80 16.38
C THR A 87 6.02 9.03 15.41
N ILE A 88 6.05 10.18 14.73
CA ILE A 88 7.10 10.51 13.75
C ILE A 88 8.48 10.60 14.42
N LYS A 89 8.61 11.17 15.61
CA LYS A 89 9.87 11.19 16.37
C LYS A 89 10.47 9.79 16.57
N CYS A 90 9.62 8.78 16.74
CA CYS A 90 10.05 7.38 16.83
C CYS A 90 10.32 6.76 15.45
N VAL A 91 9.42 6.96 14.49
CA VAL A 91 9.49 6.37 13.14
C VAL A 91 10.70 6.88 12.35
N LYS A 92 11.10 8.14 12.52
CA LYS A 92 12.32 8.72 11.91
C LYS A 92 13.59 7.90 12.20
N LYS A 93 13.68 7.28 13.38
CA LYS A 93 14.83 6.44 13.77
C LYS A 93 14.98 5.21 12.88
N LEU A 94 13.90 4.78 12.23
CA LEU A 94 13.88 3.67 11.25
C LEU A 94 14.39 4.13 9.87
N ARG A 95 14.55 5.44 9.66
CA ARG A 95 15.00 6.06 8.40
C ARG A 95 14.13 5.66 7.20
N PRO A 96 12.81 5.87 7.23
CA PRO A 96 11.95 5.67 6.06
C PRO A 96 12.33 6.67 4.96
N ASP A 97 11.93 6.38 3.72
CA ASP A 97 12.16 7.25 2.59
C ASP A 97 11.01 8.26 2.37
N GLY A 98 9.90 8.12 3.12
CA GLY A 98 8.77 9.03 3.14
C GLY A 98 7.83 8.74 4.31
N ILE A 99 6.99 9.72 4.64
CA ILE A 99 5.86 9.60 5.58
C ILE A 99 4.57 9.88 4.80
N ASP A 100 3.55 9.06 5.02
CA ASP A 100 2.25 9.21 4.37
C ASP A 100 1.11 9.26 5.38
N ILE A 101 0.10 10.07 5.10
CA ILE A 101 -1.11 10.21 5.91
C ILE A 101 -2.26 9.51 5.22
N ASN A 102 -2.90 8.55 5.89
CA ASN A 102 -4.06 7.85 5.37
C ASN A 102 -5.35 8.65 5.59
N ILE A 103 -5.88 9.23 4.52
CA ILE A 103 -7.19 9.91 4.47
C ILE A 103 -8.10 9.20 3.44
N GLY A 104 -7.97 7.88 3.32
CA GLY A 104 -8.69 7.14 2.28
C GLY A 104 -9.32 5.83 2.75
N CYS A 105 -9.03 5.35 3.96
CA CYS A 105 -9.63 4.14 4.50
C CYS A 105 -11.12 4.36 4.77
N SER A 106 -11.98 3.50 4.21
CA SER A 106 -13.45 3.56 4.32
C SER A 106 -14.05 2.37 5.09
N VAL A 107 -13.22 1.68 5.89
CA VAL A 107 -13.70 0.61 6.76
C VAL A 107 -14.55 1.21 7.89
N ARG A 108 -15.70 0.59 8.18
CA ARG A 108 -16.71 1.12 9.12
C ARG A 108 -16.13 1.51 10.48
N ASP A 109 -15.30 0.64 11.07
CA ASP A 109 -14.68 0.90 12.38
C ASP A 109 -13.71 2.09 12.36
N VAL A 110 -13.10 2.37 11.21
CA VAL A 110 -12.24 3.54 11.03
C VAL A 110 -13.07 4.82 10.91
N LEU A 111 -14.15 4.77 10.11
CA LEU A 111 -15.05 5.90 9.87
C LEU A 111 -15.79 6.32 11.15
N SER A 112 -16.31 5.37 11.92
CA SER A 112 -17.06 5.64 13.16
C SER A 112 -16.22 6.40 14.20
N GLY A 113 -14.89 6.28 14.13
CA GLY A 113 -13.95 7.03 14.95
C GLY A 113 -13.51 8.38 14.37
N GLY A 114 -14.14 8.86 13.29
CA GLY A 114 -13.74 10.12 12.64
C GLY A 114 -12.38 10.07 11.94
N ARG A 115 -11.94 8.88 11.50
CA ARG A 115 -10.60 8.62 10.94
C ARG A 115 -10.67 8.20 9.48
N GLY A 116 -9.51 8.06 8.85
CA GLY A 116 -9.43 7.64 7.45
C GLY A 116 -10.16 8.61 6.53
N SER A 117 -11.06 8.12 5.66
CA SER A 117 -11.77 9.00 4.74
C SER A 117 -12.84 9.90 5.40
N ALA A 118 -13.21 9.68 6.68
CA ALA A 118 -14.06 10.62 7.41
C ALA A 118 -13.39 12.00 7.60
N LEU A 119 -12.05 12.05 7.64
CA LEU A 119 -11.28 13.29 7.72
C LEU A 119 -11.49 14.22 6.52
N ILE A 120 -12.00 13.73 5.38
CA ILE A 120 -12.33 14.56 4.20
C ILE A 120 -13.30 15.68 4.56
N ASN A 121 -14.17 15.45 5.54
CA ASN A 121 -15.15 16.42 6.01
C ASN A 121 -14.61 17.44 7.03
N ASP A 122 -13.35 17.29 7.46
CA ASP A 122 -12.72 18.19 8.44
C ASP A 122 -11.37 18.71 7.92
N LYS A 123 -11.44 19.64 6.97
CA LYS A 123 -10.25 20.27 6.36
C LYS A 123 -9.37 20.98 7.40
N LYS A 124 -9.99 21.52 8.47
CA LYS A 124 -9.24 22.21 9.53
C LYS A 124 -8.33 21.21 10.28
N LEU A 125 -8.89 20.09 10.71
CA LEU A 125 -8.13 19.03 11.37
C LEU A 125 -7.06 18.43 10.45
N VAL A 126 -7.40 18.20 9.17
CA VAL A 126 -6.43 17.69 8.18
C VAL A 126 -5.25 18.64 7.99
N LYS A 127 -5.51 19.96 7.91
CA LYS A 127 -4.44 20.97 7.83
C LYS A 127 -3.51 20.90 9.03
N GLU A 128 -4.06 20.86 10.24
CA GLU A 128 -3.30 20.73 11.49
C GLU A 128 -2.43 19.45 11.51
N ILE A 129 -2.99 18.30 11.13
CA ILE A 129 -2.26 17.04 11.00
C ILE A 129 -1.11 17.19 10.00
N ILE A 130 -1.36 17.75 8.81
CA ILE A 130 -0.33 17.91 7.77
C ILE A 130 0.78 18.84 8.25
N GLU A 131 0.47 19.96 8.90
CA GLU A 131 1.44 20.91 9.43
C GLU A 131 2.36 20.24 10.47
N ILE A 132 1.80 19.48 11.41
CA ILE A 132 2.56 18.73 12.41
C ILE A 132 3.42 17.67 11.74
N VAL A 133 2.85 16.88 10.80
CA VAL A 133 3.60 15.84 10.10
C VAL A 133 4.76 16.42 9.32
N LYS A 134 4.59 17.52 8.60
CA LYS A 134 5.66 18.20 7.85
C LYS A 134 6.75 18.72 8.80
N ARG A 135 6.37 19.40 9.86
CA ARG A 135 7.30 19.93 10.86
C ARG A 135 8.16 18.84 11.49
N GLU A 136 7.54 17.75 11.94
CA GLU A 136 8.25 16.66 12.62
C GLU A 136 9.03 15.76 11.65
N SER A 137 8.61 15.65 10.40
CA SER A 137 9.32 14.90 9.36
C SER A 137 10.64 15.55 8.95
N GLY A 138 10.72 16.88 9.00
CA GLY A 138 11.89 17.63 8.55
C GLY A 138 12.12 17.43 7.04
N ASN A 139 13.26 16.87 6.67
CA ASN A 139 13.62 16.63 5.26
C ASN A 139 13.03 15.34 4.66
N ILE A 140 12.27 14.54 5.43
CA ILE A 140 11.60 13.35 4.90
C ILE A 140 10.34 13.80 4.16
N PRO A 141 10.16 13.44 2.88
CA PRO A 141 9.01 13.86 2.09
C PRO A 141 7.70 13.36 2.68
N VAL A 142 6.66 14.20 2.57
CA VAL A 142 5.32 13.94 3.13
C VAL A 142 4.31 13.79 2.02
N SER A 143 3.51 12.73 2.09
CA SER A 143 2.42 12.44 1.16
C SER A 143 1.09 12.17 1.86
N VAL A 144 0.03 12.22 1.09
CA VAL A 144 -1.33 11.85 1.52
C VAL A 144 -1.90 10.81 0.58
N LYS A 145 -2.55 9.76 1.13
CA LYS A 145 -3.37 8.86 0.34
C LYS A 145 -4.84 9.08 0.65
N THR A 146 -5.61 9.47 -0.36
CA THR A 146 -7.00 9.89 -0.22
C THR A 146 -7.93 9.30 -1.29
N ARG A 147 -9.17 9.80 -1.32
CA ARG A 147 -10.22 9.52 -2.29
C ARG A 147 -10.68 10.81 -2.97
N LEU A 148 -11.53 10.68 -4.00
CA LEU A 148 -12.09 11.82 -4.75
C LEU A 148 -13.05 12.71 -3.94
N GLY A 149 -13.46 12.28 -2.78
CA GLY A 149 -14.39 12.97 -1.89
C GLY A 149 -15.02 12.01 -0.88
N TYR A 150 -15.92 12.53 -0.06
CA TYR A 150 -16.63 11.72 0.96
C TYR A 150 -17.97 11.21 0.43
N ASP A 151 -18.98 12.08 0.30
CA ASP A 151 -20.33 11.75 -0.18
C ASP A 151 -20.48 11.94 -1.69
N ALA A 152 -19.71 12.86 -2.26
CA ALA A 152 -19.64 13.20 -3.66
C ALA A 152 -18.20 13.44 -4.08
N ILE A 153 -17.95 13.51 -5.39
CA ILE A 153 -16.66 13.93 -5.95
C ILE A 153 -16.50 15.43 -5.66
N ASP A 154 -15.37 15.79 -5.05
CA ASP A 154 -15.02 17.16 -4.68
C ASP A 154 -13.56 17.46 -5.09
N ILE A 155 -13.34 17.67 -6.37
CA ILE A 155 -11.99 17.92 -6.89
C ILE A 155 -11.50 19.30 -6.46
N GLU A 156 -12.28 20.32 -6.73
CA GLU A 156 -11.91 21.72 -6.46
C GLU A 156 -11.81 21.97 -4.95
N GLY A 157 -12.78 21.52 -4.19
CA GLY A 157 -12.83 21.76 -2.76
C GLY A 157 -11.88 20.86 -1.95
N TRP A 158 -11.84 19.54 -2.24
CA TRP A 158 -11.04 18.62 -1.44
C TRP A 158 -9.61 18.44 -1.98
N ILE A 159 -9.48 18.10 -3.28
CA ILE A 159 -8.14 17.90 -3.86
C ILE A 159 -7.42 19.24 -3.99
N GLY A 160 -8.12 20.32 -4.37
CA GLY A 160 -7.58 21.68 -4.38
C GLY A 160 -7.03 22.07 -3.01
N PHE A 161 -7.79 21.84 -1.93
CA PHE A 161 -7.32 22.06 -0.56
C PHE A 161 -6.02 21.29 -0.25
N LEU A 162 -5.91 20.00 -0.64
CA LEU A 162 -4.70 19.22 -0.41
C LEU A 162 -3.50 19.74 -1.22
N LEU A 163 -3.72 20.20 -2.45
CA LEU A 163 -2.66 20.78 -3.29
C LEU A 163 -2.10 22.07 -2.67
N GLU A 164 -2.93 22.88 -2.01
CA GLU A 164 -2.48 24.07 -1.29
C GLU A 164 -1.60 23.77 -0.08
N GLN A 165 -1.56 22.52 0.40
CA GLN A 165 -0.72 22.12 1.53
C GLN A 165 0.74 21.84 1.15
N ASN A 166 1.15 22.00 -0.10
CA ASN A 166 2.52 21.77 -0.59
C ASN A 166 3.04 20.37 -0.18
N LEU A 167 2.29 19.34 -0.51
CA LEU A 167 2.67 17.94 -0.30
C LEU A 167 3.61 17.48 -1.42
N ASP A 168 4.54 16.58 -1.11
CA ASP A 168 5.43 16.01 -2.13
C ASP A 168 4.70 15.05 -3.07
N MET A 169 3.64 14.38 -2.59
CA MET A 169 2.86 13.45 -3.40
C MET A 169 1.44 13.29 -2.83
N ILE A 170 0.46 13.16 -3.71
CA ILE A 170 -0.92 12.78 -3.36
C ILE A 170 -1.28 11.52 -4.13
N THR A 171 -1.66 10.45 -3.42
CA THR A 171 -2.24 9.25 -4.03
C THR A 171 -3.76 9.33 -3.99
N ILE A 172 -4.41 9.30 -5.15
CA ILE A 172 -5.86 9.45 -5.27
C ILE A 172 -6.49 8.13 -5.67
N HIS A 173 -7.33 7.56 -4.80
CA HIS A 173 -8.18 6.44 -5.16
C HIS A 173 -9.40 6.98 -5.92
N GLY A 174 -9.62 6.56 -7.15
CA GLY A 174 -10.65 7.05 -8.08
C GLY A 174 -12.10 6.70 -7.67
N ARG A 175 -12.40 6.71 -6.37
CA ARG A 175 -13.71 6.50 -5.75
C ARG A 175 -13.95 7.51 -4.64
N ILE A 176 -15.21 7.77 -4.31
CA ILE A 176 -15.57 8.49 -3.07
C ILE A 176 -15.57 7.55 -1.86
N SER A 177 -15.69 8.10 -0.65
CA SER A 177 -15.69 7.30 0.59
C SER A 177 -16.83 6.30 0.65
N LYS A 178 -18.02 6.69 0.19
CA LYS A 178 -19.22 5.84 0.17
C LYS A 178 -19.22 4.76 -0.91
N ASP A 179 -18.35 4.86 -1.90
CA ASP A 179 -18.25 3.84 -2.95
C ASP A 179 -17.72 2.52 -2.41
N GLY A 180 -18.47 1.45 -2.66
CA GLY A 180 -17.98 0.08 -2.50
C GLY A 180 -16.99 -0.30 -3.62
N TYR A 181 -16.36 -1.46 -3.48
CA TYR A 181 -15.43 -1.96 -4.50
C TYR A 181 -16.09 -2.43 -5.80
N SER A 182 -17.41 -2.58 -5.83
CA SER A 182 -18.20 -2.88 -7.02
C SER A 182 -18.35 -1.69 -7.96
N VAL A 183 -18.27 -0.46 -7.44
CA VAL A 183 -18.27 0.75 -8.26
C VAL A 183 -16.92 0.86 -8.97
N PRO A 184 -16.85 1.04 -10.29
CA PRO A 184 -15.59 1.24 -11.01
C PRO A 184 -14.82 2.47 -10.55
N SER A 185 -13.51 2.41 -10.59
CA SER A 185 -12.63 3.56 -10.29
C SER A 185 -12.72 4.58 -11.44
N LYS A 186 -12.94 5.85 -11.08
CA LYS A 186 -13.18 6.96 -12.04
C LYS A 186 -11.84 7.62 -12.39
N TRP A 187 -11.15 7.07 -13.37
CA TRP A 187 -9.82 7.54 -13.77
C TRP A 187 -9.85 8.89 -14.50
N GLU A 188 -10.95 9.19 -15.18
CA GLU A 188 -11.19 10.49 -15.79
C GLU A 188 -11.14 11.61 -14.73
N GLU A 189 -11.74 11.37 -13.57
CA GLU A 189 -11.72 12.33 -12.47
C GLU A 189 -10.31 12.48 -11.85
N ILE A 190 -9.49 11.39 -11.84
CA ILE A 190 -8.08 11.50 -11.45
C ILE A 190 -7.33 12.38 -12.46
N GLY A 191 -7.62 12.27 -13.77
CA GLY A 191 -7.08 13.16 -14.80
C GLY A 191 -7.41 14.64 -14.54
N ARG A 192 -8.65 14.95 -14.17
CA ARG A 192 -9.05 16.31 -13.75
C ARG A 192 -8.27 16.80 -12.52
N CYS A 193 -7.97 15.91 -11.57
CA CYS A 193 -7.10 16.27 -10.45
C CYS A 193 -5.68 16.65 -10.91
N VAL A 194 -5.16 16.01 -11.95
CA VAL A 194 -3.85 16.39 -12.56
C VAL A 194 -3.92 17.78 -13.20
N GLU A 195 -5.01 18.11 -13.92
CA GLU A 195 -5.20 19.43 -14.49
C GLU A 195 -5.24 20.52 -13.41
N LEU A 196 -5.92 20.25 -12.30
CA LEU A 196 -5.97 21.15 -11.15
C LEU A 196 -4.60 21.30 -10.49
N ARG A 197 -3.86 20.18 -10.30
CA ARG A 197 -2.51 20.17 -9.77
C ARG A 197 -1.57 21.05 -10.58
N ASN A 198 -1.63 20.99 -11.91
CA ASN A 198 -0.79 21.79 -12.79
C ASN A 198 -0.98 23.30 -12.62
N LYS A 199 -2.16 23.72 -12.13
CA LYS A 199 -2.48 25.13 -11.85
C LYS A 199 -2.06 25.58 -10.44
N ILE A 200 -2.22 24.70 -9.42
CA ILE A 200 -2.05 25.07 -8.01
C ILE A 200 -0.64 24.69 -7.48
N SER A 201 -0.19 23.48 -7.76
CA SER A 201 1.06 22.93 -7.19
C SER A 201 1.74 21.97 -8.18
N PRO A 202 2.36 22.50 -9.25
CA PRO A 202 2.89 21.67 -10.35
C PRO A 202 3.98 20.67 -9.92
N ASP A 203 4.63 20.91 -8.79
CA ASP A 203 5.67 20.03 -8.25
C ASP A 203 5.12 18.85 -7.44
N THR A 204 3.86 18.89 -6.99
CA THR A 204 3.22 17.78 -6.27
C THR A 204 2.97 16.61 -7.23
N LEU A 205 3.48 15.42 -6.91
CA LEU A 205 3.22 14.22 -7.72
C LEU A 205 1.82 13.68 -7.46
N ILE A 206 1.09 13.33 -8.52
CA ILE A 206 -0.22 12.64 -8.45
C ILE A 206 -0.04 11.18 -8.82
N ILE A 207 -0.36 10.28 -7.89
CA ILE A 207 -0.39 8.83 -8.10
C ILE A 207 -1.83 8.36 -8.19
N GLY A 208 -2.21 7.81 -9.35
CA GLY A 208 -3.55 7.25 -9.53
C GLY A 208 -3.68 5.87 -8.90
N ASN A 209 -4.82 5.58 -8.27
CA ASN A 209 -5.09 4.29 -7.64
C ASN A 209 -6.52 3.82 -7.93
N GLY A 210 -6.68 2.53 -8.16
CA GLY A 210 -7.96 1.84 -8.31
C GLY A 210 -8.03 0.98 -9.57
N ASP A 211 -8.43 -0.27 -9.41
CA ASP A 211 -8.74 -1.28 -10.44
C ASP A 211 -7.63 -1.58 -11.46
N ILE A 212 -6.38 -1.26 -11.15
CA ILE A 212 -5.22 -1.63 -11.97
C ILE A 212 -4.96 -3.13 -11.80
N LYS A 213 -4.94 -3.86 -12.91
CA LYS A 213 -4.82 -5.31 -12.96
C LYS A 213 -3.49 -5.80 -13.55
N SER A 214 -2.74 -4.93 -14.26
CA SER A 214 -1.44 -5.26 -14.87
C SER A 214 -0.50 -4.07 -14.87
N LEU A 215 0.78 -4.34 -15.05
CA LEU A 215 1.82 -3.32 -15.20
C LEU A 215 1.56 -2.45 -16.44
N GLU A 216 1.15 -3.08 -17.54
CA GLU A 216 0.90 -2.36 -18.81
C GLU A 216 -0.32 -1.45 -18.70
N GLN A 217 -1.41 -1.88 -18.06
CA GLN A 217 -2.55 -1.02 -17.79
C GLN A 217 -2.15 0.18 -16.91
N GLY A 218 -1.29 -0.03 -15.90
CA GLY A 218 -0.77 1.08 -15.09
C GLY A 218 0.00 2.10 -15.93
N LYS A 219 0.87 1.66 -16.84
CA LYS A 219 1.61 2.53 -17.77
C LYS A 219 0.70 3.24 -18.77
N GLU A 220 -0.32 2.55 -19.27
CA GLU A 220 -1.33 3.13 -20.15
C GLU A 220 -2.05 4.29 -19.44
N TYR A 221 -2.47 4.09 -18.18
CA TYR A 221 -3.15 5.10 -17.40
C TYR A 221 -2.25 6.31 -17.08
N VAL A 222 -0.95 6.10 -16.87
CA VAL A 222 0.01 7.21 -16.76
C VAL A 222 -0.03 8.08 -18.01
N ARG A 223 0.04 7.47 -19.20
CA ARG A 223 0.01 8.20 -20.47
C ARG A 223 -1.35 8.88 -20.74
N LYS A 224 -2.45 8.17 -20.47
CA LYS A 224 -3.80 8.63 -20.79
C LYS A 224 -4.27 9.76 -19.87
N TYR A 225 -3.99 9.68 -18.58
CA TYR A 225 -4.52 10.60 -17.58
C TYR A 225 -3.47 11.58 -17.03
N GLY A 226 -2.24 11.52 -17.50
CA GLY A 226 -1.17 12.44 -17.12
C GLY A 226 -0.69 12.33 -15.68
N VAL A 227 -1.05 11.25 -14.96
CA VAL A 227 -0.58 11.01 -13.61
C VAL A 227 0.92 10.71 -13.58
N ASP A 228 1.59 11.00 -12.47
CA ASP A 228 3.03 10.76 -12.31
C ASP A 228 3.37 9.30 -12.00
N GLY A 229 2.36 8.50 -11.72
CA GLY A 229 2.50 7.08 -11.44
C GLY A 229 1.18 6.42 -11.09
N PHE A 230 1.27 5.15 -10.74
CA PHE A 230 0.09 4.36 -10.38
C PHE A 230 0.35 3.48 -9.16
N MET A 231 -0.71 3.23 -8.38
CA MET A 231 -0.65 2.38 -7.20
C MET A 231 -1.53 1.14 -7.39
N VAL A 232 -0.93 -0.04 -7.17
CA VAL A 232 -1.61 -1.34 -7.26
C VAL A 232 -2.03 -1.80 -5.86
N GLY A 233 -3.30 -2.13 -5.69
CA GLY A 233 -3.85 -2.74 -4.48
C GLY A 233 -4.09 -4.24 -4.63
N ARG A 234 -5.35 -4.66 -4.53
CA ARG A 234 -5.80 -6.06 -4.47
C ARG A 234 -5.30 -6.97 -5.60
N ALA A 235 -5.05 -6.42 -6.78
CA ALA A 235 -4.56 -7.18 -7.92
C ALA A 235 -3.23 -7.91 -7.63
N ILE A 236 -2.41 -7.43 -6.70
CA ILE A 236 -1.16 -8.09 -6.29
C ILE A 236 -1.40 -9.46 -5.64
N LEU A 237 -2.58 -9.71 -5.05
CA LEU A 237 -2.95 -11.03 -4.53
C LEU A 237 -3.46 -11.97 -5.62
N ASN A 238 -3.92 -11.44 -6.76
CA ASN A 238 -4.28 -12.23 -7.93
C ASN A 238 -3.04 -12.56 -8.77
N ASN A 239 -2.11 -11.62 -8.88
CA ASN A 239 -0.83 -11.81 -9.57
C ASN A 239 0.32 -11.16 -8.78
N PRO A 240 1.04 -11.91 -7.93
CA PRO A 240 2.20 -11.41 -7.19
C PRO A 240 3.38 -10.95 -8.09
N TRP A 241 3.44 -11.41 -9.34
CA TRP A 241 4.45 -11.02 -10.33
C TRP A 241 4.08 -9.76 -11.14
N LEU A 242 2.97 -9.09 -10.81
CA LEU A 242 2.42 -7.96 -11.55
C LEU A 242 3.49 -6.90 -11.91
N PHE A 243 4.32 -6.51 -10.95
CA PHE A 243 5.35 -5.48 -11.18
C PHE A 243 6.54 -5.96 -12.01
N SER A 244 6.71 -7.27 -12.21
CA SER A 244 7.71 -7.81 -13.13
C SER A 244 7.29 -7.74 -14.59
N GLY A 245 6.00 -7.57 -14.87
CA GLY A 245 5.43 -7.65 -16.21
C GLY A 245 5.42 -9.06 -16.80
N ARG A 246 5.74 -10.09 -16.01
CA ARG A 246 5.72 -11.49 -16.45
C ARG A 246 4.31 -12.06 -16.37
N GLU A 247 3.84 -12.67 -17.45
CA GLU A 247 2.50 -13.26 -17.53
C GLU A 247 2.54 -14.76 -17.22
N ALA A 248 3.50 -15.49 -17.79
CA ALA A 248 3.62 -16.93 -17.58
C ALA A 248 4.66 -17.25 -16.50
N ILE A 249 4.21 -17.84 -15.40
CA ILE A 249 5.05 -18.26 -14.28
C ILE A 249 4.93 -19.78 -14.11
N GLN A 250 6.03 -20.49 -14.18
CA GLN A 250 6.08 -21.94 -14.07
C GLN A 250 5.65 -22.42 -12.67
N LYS A 251 4.99 -23.58 -12.59
CA LYS A 251 4.59 -24.25 -11.34
C LYS A 251 5.73 -24.30 -10.31
N LYS A 252 6.90 -24.76 -10.74
CA LYS A 252 8.11 -24.87 -9.89
C LYS A 252 8.50 -23.55 -9.23
N GLU A 253 8.46 -22.45 -9.99
CA GLU A 253 8.77 -21.12 -9.47
C GLU A 253 7.72 -20.69 -8.42
N ARG A 254 6.44 -20.90 -8.70
CA ARG A 254 5.34 -20.59 -7.79
C ARG A 254 5.47 -21.32 -6.45
N LEU A 255 5.77 -22.63 -6.49
CA LEU A 255 6.00 -23.45 -5.30
C LEU A 255 7.25 -22.97 -4.52
N ASN A 256 8.35 -22.67 -5.20
CA ASN A 256 9.57 -22.17 -4.56
C ASN A 256 9.32 -20.83 -3.86
N ILE A 257 8.54 -19.93 -4.45
CA ILE A 257 8.19 -18.64 -3.83
C ILE A 257 7.28 -18.84 -2.62
N LEU A 258 6.30 -19.75 -2.68
CA LEU A 258 5.49 -20.10 -1.51
C LEU A 258 6.36 -20.65 -0.36
N VAL A 259 7.27 -21.59 -0.65
CA VAL A 259 8.23 -22.12 0.34
C VAL A 259 9.06 -21.00 0.96
N LYS A 260 9.59 -20.09 0.11
CA LYS A 260 10.38 -18.95 0.59
C LYS A 260 9.56 -18.02 1.49
N HIS A 261 8.33 -17.72 1.10
CA HIS A 261 7.42 -16.90 1.89
C HIS A 261 7.17 -17.51 3.26
N LEU A 262 6.83 -18.80 3.33
CA LEU A 262 6.51 -19.48 4.57
C LEU A 262 7.73 -19.62 5.51
N LYS A 263 8.91 -19.90 4.95
CA LYS A 263 10.16 -19.91 5.74
C LYS A 263 10.48 -18.51 6.30
N LEU A 264 10.30 -17.47 5.50
CA LEU A 264 10.50 -16.09 5.94
C LEU A 264 9.46 -15.68 6.99
N PHE A 265 8.19 -16.08 6.81
CA PHE A 265 7.13 -15.88 7.79
C PHE A 265 7.51 -16.46 9.16
N LYS A 266 7.94 -17.72 9.23
CA LYS A 266 8.43 -18.33 10.49
C LYS A 266 9.56 -17.52 11.12
N LYS A 267 10.55 -17.14 10.31
CA LYS A 267 11.73 -16.39 10.77
C LYS A 267 11.37 -15.01 11.34
N VAL A 268 10.48 -14.28 10.67
CA VAL A 268 10.11 -12.89 11.03
C VAL A 268 9.13 -12.85 12.19
N TRP A 269 8.12 -13.71 12.16
CA TRP A 269 7.01 -13.64 13.10
C TRP A 269 7.18 -14.56 14.33
N LYS A 270 7.99 -15.60 14.26
CA LYS A 270 8.34 -16.50 15.40
C LYS A 270 7.10 -16.92 16.22
N GLY A 271 5.98 -17.22 15.57
CA GLY A 271 4.72 -17.60 16.21
C GLY A 271 3.80 -16.43 16.64
N SER A 272 4.23 -15.17 16.54
CA SER A 272 3.41 -14.02 16.94
C SER A 272 2.25 -13.69 15.97
N LYS A 273 2.24 -14.29 14.77
CA LYS A 273 1.10 -14.26 13.83
C LYS A 273 0.57 -15.67 13.58
N PRO A 274 -0.75 -15.89 13.54
CA PRO A 274 -1.33 -17.21 13.27
C PRO A 274 -1.11 -17.61 11.80
N PHE A 275 -0.92 -18.91 11.56
CA PHE A 275 -0.72 -19.48 10.22
C PHE A 275 -1.89 -19.14 9.26
N ASN A 276 -3.12 -19.09 9.74
CA ASN A 276 -4.29 -18.73 8.93
C ASN A 276 -4.13 -17.42 8.17
N SER A 277 -3.32 -16.49 8.68
CA SER A 277 -2.98 -15.24 7.98
C SER A 277 -2.23 -15.48 6.67
N GLN A 278 -1.63 -16.66 6.46
CA GLN A 278 -0.84 -17.03 5.30
C GLN A 278 -1.67 -17.63 4.16
N LYS A 279 -2.89 -18.12 4.44
CA LYS A 279 -3.73 -18.80 3.44
C LYS A 279 -4.03 -17.94 2.21
N LYS A 280 -4.13 -16.62 2.35
CA LYS A 280 -4.28 -15.70 1.22
C LYS A 280 -3.10 -15.75 0.23
N TYR A 281 -1.88 -15.94 0.74
CA TYR A 281 -0.67 -16.02 -0.09
C TYR A 281 -0.54 -17.40 -0.73
N ILE A 282 -0.96 -18.48 -0.04
CA ILE A 282 -1.08 -19.81 -0.67
C ILE A 282 -1.98 -19.66 -1.90
N LYS A 283 -3.16 -19.05 -1.76
CA LYS A 283 -4.08 -18.80 -2.87
C LYS A 283 -3.45 -17.96 -3.97
N ALA A 284 -2.67 -16.94 -3.62
CA ALA A 284 -2.04 -16.04 -4.57
C ALA A 284 -0.92 -16.71 -5.40
N TYR A 285 -0.10 -17.54 -4.77
CA TYR A 285 1.01 -18.23 -5.46
C TYR A 285 0.55 -19.48 -6.21
N ILE A 286 -0.41 -20.22 -5.67
CA ILE A 286 -0.93 -21.47 -6.26
C ILE A 286 -2.09 -21.14 -7.19
N SER A 287 -1.76 -20.67 -8.39
CA SER A 287 -2.71 -20.28 -9.46
C SER A 287 -2.13 -20.54 -10.84
N ASP A 288 -2.96 -20.61 -11.85
CA ASP A 288 -2.63 -20.57 -13.27
C ASP A 288 -1.64 -21.68 -13.74
N PHE A 289 -1.85 -22.94 -13.32
CA PHE A 289 -1.18 -24.14 -13.84
C PHE A 289 -2.11 -25.36 -13.72
N ASP A 290 -1.77 -26.45 -14.43
CA ASP A 290 -2.53 -27.70 -14.41
C ASP A 290 -2.61 -28.30 -12.99
N ASP A 291 -3.71 -28.98 -12.66
CA ASP A 291 -3.99 -29.57 -11.33
C ASP A 291 -3.96 -28.59 -10.13
N VAL A 292 -3.96 -27.29 -10.42
CA VAL A 292 -3.90 -26.25 -9.39
C VAL A 292 -4.99 -26.38 -8.32
N ASN A 293 -6.21 -26.80 -8.71
CA ASN A 293 -7.36 -26.83 -7.79
C ASN A 293 -7.18 -27.89 -6.69
N ASN A 294 -6.69 -29.08 -7.04
CA ASN A 294 -6.44 -30.16 -6.08
C ASN A 294 -5.33 -29.78 -5.10
N LEU A 295 -4.20 -29.33 -5.62
CA LEU A 295 -3.09 -28.89 -4.78
C LEU A 295 -3.48 -27.72 -3.88
N ARG A 296 -4.19 -26.72 -4.42
CA ARG A 296 -4.66 -25.56 -3.63
C ARG A 296 -5.59 -26.02 -2.51
N LYS A 297 -6.54 -26.90 -2.77
CA LYS A 297 -7.45 -27.46 -1.77
C LYS A 297 -6.68 -28.16 -0.63
N GLU A 298 -5.70 -28.98 -0.99
CA GLU A 298 -4.86 -29.69 -0.03
C GLU A 298 -4.07 -28.70 0.85
N LEU A 299 -3.39 -27.74 0.25
CA LEU A 299 -2.61 -26.72 0.97
C LEU A 299 -3.47 -25.78 1.83
N MET A 300 -4.71 -25.48 1.40
CA MET A 300 -5.63 -24.64 2.18
C MET A 300 -6.20 -25.35 3.41
N ASN A 301 -6.17 -26.70 3.46
CA ASN A 301 -6.59 -27.48 4.61
C ASN A 301 -5.50 -27.56 5.70
N CYS A 302 -4.24 -27.24 5.37
CA CYS A 302 -3.14 -27.20 6.34
C CYS A 302 -3.36 -26.17 7.44
N ASN A 303 -2.85 -26.44 8.64
CA ASN A 303 -2.91 -25.57 9.80
C ASN A 303 -1.53 -25.06 10.26
N THR A 304 -0.46 -25.62 9.67
CA THR A 304 0.92 -25.25 9.99
C THR A 304 1.76 -25.05 8.73
N VAL A 305 2.88 -24.38 8.88
CA VAL A 305 3.88 -24.23 7.79
C VAL A 305 4.48 -25.59 7.45
N GLU A 306 4.72 -26.43 8.44
CA GLU A 306 5.31 -27.76 8.31
C GLU A 306 4.46 -28.68 7.43
N GLU A 307 3.14 -28.68 7.64
CA GLU A 307 2.21 -29.46 6.81
C GLU A 307 2.27 -29.00 5.34
N VAL A 308 2.27 -27.68 5.08
CA VAL A 308 2.40 -27.17 3.71
C VAL A 308 3.73 -27.60 3.07
N LEU A 309 4.84 -27.48 3.80
CA LEU A 309 6.16 -27.88 3.29
C LEU A 309 6.24 -29.38 3.01
N SER A 310 5.64 -30.21 3.86
CA SER A 310 5.59 -31.68 3.67
C SER A 310 4.87 -32.04 2.35
N ILE A 311 3.74 -31.37 2.05
CA ILE A 311 3.02 -31.60 0.79
C ILE A 311 3.87 -31.15 -0.41
N ILE A 312 4.46 -29.95 -0.36
CA ILE A 312 5.23 -29.40 -1.49
C ILE A 312 6.48 -30.25 -1.80
N TYR A 313 7.12 -30.80 -0.78
CA TYR A 313 8.31 -31.66 -0.95
C TYR A 313 7.97 -33.14 -1.21
N SER A 314 6.71 -33.50 -1.23
CA SER A 314 6.31 -34.88 -1.58
C SER A 314 6.56 -35.16 -3.07
N PRO A 315 6.78 -36.44 -3.45
CA PRO A 315 6.96 -36.83 -4.86
C PRO A 315 5.80 -36.45 -5.77
N LYS A 316 4.61 -36.17 -5.21
CA LYS A 316 3.41 -35.74 -5.95
C LYS A 316 3.50 -34.32 -6.52
N CYS A 317 4.41 -33.48 -5.99
CA CYS A 317 4.57 -32.07 -6.40
C CYS A 317 5.84 -31.82 -7.24
N SER A 318 6.69 -32.83 -7.41
CA SER A 318 7.95 -32.77 -8.15
C SER A 318 7.74 -32.68 -9.66
#